data_b47aaeabc5fa74cf7fa276f33c7d3fd9
#
_entry.id   b47aaeabc5fa74cf7fa276f33c7d3fd9
#
_cell.length_a   1.000
_cell.length_b   1.000
_cell.length_c   1.000
_cell.angle_alpha   90.00
_cell.angle_beta   90.00
_cell.angle_gamma   90.00
#
_symmetry.space_group_name_H-M   'P 1'
#
loop_
_entity.id
_entity.type
_entity.pdbx_description
1 polymer ?
#
loop_
_entity_poly.entity_id
_entity_poly.type
_entity_poly.pdbx_seq_one_letter_code
_entity_poly.pdbx_strand_id
1 'polypeptide(L)'
;MPVLSKGMKLDKNNKASFMKELEEKSFSVNWPYWAGILDGDGCLIKRAMIFYIIDKEPVETLCNIFKSSLRIRLDSKRNRLAYVCQPRYGTSFAGEKYMYLLQKLYPFTIEKREAIAAILEHHQQTIPDGFYLNHTREEFFAWLAGYAEAEGHFCFLKKQRTFYVKSTNYTVIDYILHKLKELEIIKNATKSIYIEKASVRFDPRKNYDITRKESYRFHVTGLDLQRLYHAILPYMLMERKINKVKQTLDYFLVRPPKQIKPNQPGVTYETIA
;
A
#
# COMPACT_ATOMS: atom_id res chain seq x y z
N MET A 1 -2.08 -10.27 33.09
CA MET A 1 -1.76 -9.04 32.33
C MET A 1 -1.73 -7.87 33.31
N PRO A 2 -0.63 -7.14 33.49
CA PRO A 2 -0.64 -6.00 34.38
C PRO A 2 -1.41 -4.86 33.76
N VAL A 3 -2.44 -4.41 34.46
CA VAL A 3 -3.20 -3.20 34.17
C VAL A 3 -2.29 -2.01 34.41
N LEU A 4 -1.89 -1.32 33.36
CA LEU A 4 -1.16 -0.07 33.46
C LEU A 4 -2.07 0.98 34.12
N SER A 5 -1.71 1.38 35.33
CA SER A 5 -2.39 2.38 36.13
C SER A 5 -2.47 3.72 35.41
N LYS A 6 -3.67 4.31 35.44
CA LYS A 6 -3.92 5.69 35.01
C LYS A 6 -3.03 6.64 35.85
N GLY A 7 -2.19 7.42 35.18
CA GLY A 7 -1.66 8.63 35.80
C GLY A 7 -0.14 8.76 35.96
N MET A 8 0.70 7.95 35.32
CA MET A 8 2.13 8.18 35.33
C MET A 8 2.48 9.42 34.49
N LYS A 9 2.77 10.56 35.13
CA LYS A 9 3.46 11.70 34.50
C LYS A 9 4.86 11.20 34.13
N LEU A 10 5.09 10.98 32.84
CA LEU A 10 6.39 10.55 32.33
C LEU A 10 7.38 11.74 32.44
N ASP A 11 8.46 11.53 33.17
CA ASP A 11 9.59 12.43 33.29
C ASP A 11 10.27 12.62 31.92
N LYS A 12 10.91 13.78 31.71
CA LYS A 12 11.64 14.13 30.46
C LYS A 12 12.69 13.07 30.08
N ASN A 13 13.30 12.41 31.05
CA ASN A 13 14.27 11.34 30.84
C ASN A 13 13.66 10.07 30.23
N ASN A 14 12.43 9.71 30.60
CA ASN A 14 11.70 8.59 30.03
C ASN A 14 11.29 8.85 28.59
N LYS A 15 11.07 10.11 28.21
CA LYS A 15 10.77 10.52 26.84
C LYS A 15 11.97 10.31 25.91
N ALA A 16 13.16 10.79 26.32
CA ALA A 16 14.38 10.66 25.52
C ALA A 16 14.74 9.19 25.29
N SER A 17 14.68 8.38 26.36
CA SER A 17 14.91 6.93 26.27
C SER A 17 13.93 6.22 25.33
N PHE A 18 12.66 6.59 25.39
CA PHE A 18 11.66 5.99 24.50
C PHE A 18 11.84 6.40 23.04
N MET A 19 12.13 7.67 22.75
CA MET A 19 12.40 8.12 21.39
C MET A 19 13.64 7.45 20.81
N LYS A 20 14.68 7.28 21.61
CA LYS A 20 15.88 6.52 21.24
C LYS A 20 15.55 5.06 20.92
N GLU A 21 14.77 4.37 21.75
CA GLU A 21 14.32 2.98 21.49
C GLU A 21 13.47 2.90 20.21
N LEU A 22 12.61 3.90 19.96
CA LEU A 22 11.81 3.97 18.76
C LEU A 22 12.68 4.19 17.52
N GLU A 23 13.69 5.04 17.60
CA GLU A 23 14.68 5.25 16.55
C GLU A 23 15.46 3.97 16.26
N GLU A 24 16.01 3.31 17.28
CA GLU A 24 16.74 2.05 17.14
C GLU A 24 15.89 0.97 16.46
N LYS A 25 14.64 0.81 16.88
CA LYS A 25 13.69 -0.14 16.24
C LYS A 25 13.28 0.29 14.83
N SER A 26 13.28 1.58 14.55
CA SER A 26 12.89 2.12 13.24
C SER A 26 13.88 1.79 12.13
N PHE A 27 15.14 1.50 12.46
CA PHE A 27 16.14 1.08 11.46
C PHE A 27 15.78 -0.24 10.77
N SER A 28 15.01 -1.11 11.45
CA SER A 28 14.54 -2.39 10.88
C SER A 28 13.20 -2.27 10.13
N VAL A 29 12.59 -1.08 10.12
CA VAL A 29 11.28 -0.86 9.49
C VAL A 29 11.45 -0.51 8.02
N ASN A 30 10.78 -1.24 7.17
CA ASN A 30 10.68 -0.91 5.75
C ASN A 30 9.66 0.22 5.54
N TRP A 31 10.09 1.47 5.74
CA TRP A 31 9.22 2.65 5.64
C TRP A 31 8.56 2.82 4.27
N PRO A 32 9.26 2.59 3.14
CA PRO A 32 8.61 2.62 1.83
C PRO A 32 7.44 1.64 1.73
N TYR A 33 7.59 0.40 2.22
CA TYR A 33 6.50 -0.57 2.23
C TYR A 33 5.26 -0.05 2.99
N TRP A 34 5.46 0.50 4.20
CA TRP A 34 4.36 1.03 5.01
C TRP A 34 3.74 2.29 4.44
N ALA A 35 4.51 3.11 3.72
CA ALA A 35 3.99 4.23 2.95
C ALA A 35 3.08 3.73 1.81
N GLY A 36 3.45 2.65 1.13
CA GLY A 36 2.61 2.02 0.12
C GLY A 36 1.29 1.48 0.69
N ILE A 37 1.32 0.81 1.84
CA ILE A 37 0.09 0.39 2.56
C ILE A 37 -0.76 1.60 2.94
N LEU A 38 -0.14 2.68 3.43
CA LEU A 38 -0.84 3.91 3.82
C LEU A 38 -1.51 4.56 2.61
N ASP A 39 -0.80 4.66 1.49
CA ASP A 39 -1.32 5.24 0.25
C ASP A 39 -2.55 4.47 -0.26
N GLY A 40 -2.56 3.13 -0.15
CA GLY A 40 -3.69 2.30 -0.54
C GLY A 40 -4.81 2.28 0.51
N ASP A 41 -4.68 1.44 1.52
CA ASP A 41 -5.74 1.14 2.51
C ASP A 41 -5.68 2.03 3.78
N GLY A 42 -4.69 2.93 3.89
CA GLY A 42 -4.53 3.77 5.07
C GLY A 42 -5.55 4.91 5.13
N CYS A 43 -6.01 5.22 6.34
CA CYS A 43 -6.83 6.38 6.63
C CYS A 43 -6.08 7.34 7.55
N LEU A 44 -5.97 8.59 7.12
CA LEU A 44 -5.39 9.69 7.89
C LEU A 44 -6.49 10.60 8.40
N ILE A 45 -6.47 10.87 9.69
CA ILE A 45 -7.27 11.91 10.33
C ILE A 45 -6.36 12.78 11.20
N LYS A 46 -6.78 14.01 11.53
CA LYS A 46 -5.95 14.98 12.27
C LYS A 46 -5.25 14.42 13.51
N ARG A 47 -5.80 13.39 14.14
CA ARG A 47 -5.31 12.84 15.42
C ARG A 47 -5.01 11.34 15.38
N ALA A 48 -5.09 10.71 14.22
CA ALA A 48 -4.78 9.29 14.12
C ALA A 48 -4.49 8.85 12.68
N MET A 49 -3.70 7.83 12.56
CA MET A 49 -3.52 7.02 11.36
C MET A 49 -4.15 5.65 11.62
N ILE A 50 -4.87 5.13 10.66
CA ILE A 50 -5.57 3.86 10.79
C ILE A 50 -5.14 2.96 9.65
N PHE A 51 -4.55 1.83 9.97
CA PHE A 51 -4.32 0.73 9.05
C PHE A 51 -5.40 -0.33 9.28
N TYR A 52 -6.16 -0.60 8.23
CA TYR A 52 -7.27 -1.53 8.27
C TYR A 52 -6.98 -2.70 7.33
N ILE A 53 -6.38 -3.75 7.85
CA ILE A 53 -5.83 -4.86 7.06
C ILE A 53 -6.46 -6.17 7.50
N ILE A 54 -6.66 -7.10 6.57
CA ILE A 54 -7.28 -8.41 6.83
C ILE A 54 -6.25 -9.40 7.35
N ASP A 55 -5.03 -9.29 6.88
CA ASP A 55 -3.93 -10.16 7.27
C ASP A 55 -3.39 -9.68 8.63
N LYS A 56 -3.30 -10.56 9.62
CA LYS A 56 -2.99 -10.21 11.02
C LYS A 56 -1.53 -9.82 11.19
N GLU A 57 -0.64 -10.56 10.57
CA GLU A 57 0.81 -10.50 10.78
C GLU A 57 1.40 -9.10 10.51
N PRO A 58 1.10 -8.42 9.39
CA PRO A 58 1.59 -7.07 9.15
C PRO A 58 1.10 -6.09 10.21
N VAL A 59 -0.16 -6.23 10.66
CA VAL A 59 -0.74 -5.33 11.66
C VAL A 59 -0.13 -5.57 13.04
N GLU A 60 0.14 -6.81 13.42
CA GLU A 60 0.86 -7.14 14.65
C GLU A 60 2.27 -6.54 14.64
N THR A 61 2.98 -6.66 13.52
CA THR A 61 4.30 -6.04 13.35
C THR A 61 4.24 -4.53 13.57
N LEU A 62 3.29 -3.84 12.94
CA LEU A 62 3.05 -2.41 13.18
C LEU A 62 2.74 -2.10 14.63
N CYS A 63 1.84 -2.85 15.25
CA CYS A 63 1.46 -2.62 16.63
C CYS A 63 2.64 -2.79 17.59
N ASN A 64 3.52 -3.74 17.32
CA ASN A 64 4.74 -3.97 18.11
C ASN A 64 5.74 -2.82 17.95
N ILE A 65 5.99 -2.37 16.71
CA ILE A 65 6.88 -1.24 16.42
C ILE A 65 6.37 0.02 17.14
N PHE A 66 5.07 0.29 17.03
CA PHE A 66 4.48 1.53 17.56
C PHE A 66 3.95 1.40 18.98
N LYS A 67 4.16 0.26 19.62
CA LYS A 67 3.59 -0.03 20.95
C LYS A 67 2.10 0.38 21.02
N SER A 68 1.40 0.12 19.92
CA SER A 68 -0.04 0.38 19.79
C SER A 68 -0.83 -0.88 20.04
N SER A 69 -2.06 -0.76 20.52
CA SER A 69 -2.91 -1.91 20.70
C SER A 69 -3.47 -2.41 19.37
N LEU A 70 -3.34 -3.71 19.14
CA LEU A 70 -4.06 -4.40 18.08
C LEU A 70 -5.56 -4.42 18.42
N ARG A 71 -6.38 -4.04 17.48
CA ARG A 71 -7.85 -4.14 17.59
C ARG A 71 -8.38 -5.04 16.49
N ILE A 72 -9.37 -5.82 16.83
CA ILE A 72 -10.09 -6.65 15.87
C ILE A 72 -11.45 -5.98 15.62
N ARG A 73 -11.80 -5.79 14.36
CA ARG A 73 -13.12 -5.27 13.95
C ARG A 73 -13.76 -6.22 12.95
N LEU A 74 -15.06 -6.40 13.05
CA LEU A 74 -15.81 -7.07 12.02
C LEU A 74 -16.09 -6.08 10.87
N ASP A 75 -15.60 -6.39 9.67
CA ASP A 75 -16.04 -5.74 8.45
C ASP A 75 -17.43 -6.28 8.09
N SER A 76 -18.47 -5.63 8.60
CA SER A 76 -19.86 -6.03 8.39
C SER A 76 -20.26 -6.07 6.90
N LYS A 77 -19.61 -5.26 6.04
CA LYS A 77 -19.89 -5.24 4.60
C LYS A 77 -19.41 -6.51 3.89
N ARG A 78 -18.32 -7.09 4.40
CA ARG A 78 -17.68 -8.25 3.78
C ARG A 78 -17.75 -9.51 4.65
N ASN A 79 -18.41 -9.40 5.82
CA ASN A 79 -18.53 -10.46 6.84
C ASN A 79 -17.20 -11.14 7.16
N ARG A 80 -16.16 -10.36 7.42
CA ARG A 80 -14.81 -10.84 7.73
C ARG A 80 -14.16 -10.02 8.82
N LEU A 81 -13.24 -10.63 9.56
CA LEU A 81 -12.44 -9.93 10.55
C LEU A 81 -11.40 -9.05 9.85
N ALA A 82 -11.17 -7.88 10.41
CA ALA A 82 -10.09 -7.00 10.04
C ALA A 82 -9.31 -6.59 11.28
N TYR A 83 -8.01 -6.46 11.11
CA TYR A 83 -7.08 -6.06 12.16
C TYR A 83 -6.77 -4.58 11.98
N VAL A 84 -6.73 -3.86 13.09
CA VAL A 84 -6.59 -2.40 13.08
C VAL A 84 -5.43 -2.01 13.97
N CYS A 85 -4.42 -1.38 13.42
CA CYS A 85 -3.42 -0.61 14.14
C CYS A 85 -3.79 0.86 14.04
N GLN A 86 -3.92 1.52 15.19
CA GLN A 86 -4.33 2.93 15.24
C GLN A 86 -3.40 3.73 16.16
N PRO A 87 -2.24 4.18 15.68
CA PRO A 87 -1.47 5.20 16.35
C PRO A 87 -2.29 6.48 16.47
N ARG A 88 -2.39 7.02 17.69
CA ARG A 88 -3.24 8.20 17.97
C ARG A 88 -2.40 9.33 18.55
N TYR A 89 -2.75 10.56 18.16
CA TYR A 89 -2.36 11.76 18.87
C TYR A 89 -3.34 11.96 20.04
N GLY A 90 -2.86 12.03 21.28
CA GLY A 90 -3.87 12.19 22.33
C GLY A 90 -3.39 12.40 23.76
N THR A 91 -2.22 11.96 24.12
CA THR A 91 -1.53 12.32 25.34
C THR A 91 -0.11 12.66 24.96
N SER A 92 0.62 13.44 25.74
CA SER A 92 1.91 14.04 25.36
C SER A 92 2.86 13.09 24.60
N PHE A 93 2.79 11.80 24.92
CA PHE A 93 3.67 10.76 24.36
C PHE A 93 3.12 10.10 23.07
N ALA A 94 1.82 9.92 22.98
CA ALA A 94 1.18 9.35 21.78
C ALA A 94 1.20 10.32 20.60
N GLY A 95 1.19 11.63 20.89
CA GLY A 95 1.31 12.67 19.90
C GLY A 95 2.66 12.66 19.19
N GLU A 96 3.73 12.54 19.94
CA GLU A 96 5.08 12.52 19.38
C GLU A 96 5.34 11.29 18.52
N LYS A 97 4.88 10.11 18.97
CA LYS A 97 4.90 8.92 18.13
C LYS A 97 4.18 9.11 16.81
N TYR A 98 3.00 9.69 16.85
CA TYR A 98 2.20 9.92 15.67
C TYR A 98 2.92 10.87 14.71
N MET A 99 3.50 11.97 15.22
CA MET A 99 4.27 12.90 14.41
C MET A 99 5.53 12.24 13.84
N TYR A 100 6.28 11.51 14.67
CA TYR A 100 7.44 10.75 14.21
C TYR A 100 7.10 9.79 13.06
N LEU A 101 5.98 9.07 13.16
CA LEU A 101 5.50 8.19 12.13
C LEU A 101 5.20 8.92 10.82
N LEU A 102 4.50 10.03 10.91
CA LEU A 102 4.17 10.85 9.75
C LEU A 102 5.45 11.36 9.08
N GLN A 103 6.43 11.81 9.86
CA GLN A 103 7.73 12.26 9.34
C GLN A 103 8.50 11.12 8.64
N LYS A 104 8.47 9.88 9.17
CA LYS A 104 9.13 8.72 8.55
C LYS A 104 8.43 8.22 7.29
N LEU A 105 7.11 8.32 7.21
CA LEU A 105 6.34 7.89 6.05
C LEU A 105 6.31 8.94 4.93
N TYR A 106 6.36 10.22 5.29
CA TYR A 106 6.22 11.34 4.36
C TYR A 106 7.14 11.27 3.14
N PRO A 107 8.45 10.97 3.26
CA PRO A 107 9.35 10.91 2.11
C PRO A 107 8.91 9.92 1.03
N PHE A 108 8.20 8.86 1.42
CA PHE A 108 7.83 7.75 0.55
C PHE A 108 6.37 7.76 0.11
N THR A 109 5.50 8.59 0.74
CA THR A 109 4.08 8.64 0.36
C THR A 109 3.86 9.45 -0.92
N ILE A 110 2.92 9.00 -1.73
CA ILE A 110 2.51 9.66 -2.96
C ILE A 110 1.09 10.19 -2.82
N GLU A 111 0.12 9.32 -2.55
CA GLU A 111 -1.30 9.66 -2.53
C GLU A 111 -1.72 10.42 -1.27
N LYS A 112 -1.10 10.11 -0.15
CA LYS A 112 -1.41 10.75 1.15
C LYS A 112 -0.44 11.87 1.53
N ARG A 113 0.50 12.22 0.66
CA ARG A 113 1.56 13.18 0.95
C ARG A 113 1.04 14.55 1.44
N GLU A 114 0.10 15.13 0.69
CA GLU A 114 -0.47 16.43 1.05
C GLU A 114 -1.22 16.37 2.40
N ALA A 115 -1.94 15.28 2.65
CA ALA A 115 -2.64 15.08 3.91
C ALA A 115 -1.68 14.97 5.10
N ILE A 116 -0.53 14.31 4.92
CA ILE A 116 0.53 14.23 5.94
C ILE A 116 1.13 15.62 6.17
N ALA A 117 1.48 16.35 5.10
CA ALA A 117 2.04 17.70 5.21
C ALA A 117 1.11 18.61 6.01
N ALA A 118 -0.18 18.64 5.66
CA ALA A 118 -1.18 19.46 6.36
C ALA A 118 -1.32 19.09 7.84
N ILE A 119 -1.14 17.82 8.22
CA ILE A 119 -1.16 17.40 9.62
C ILE A 119 0.11 17.87 10.34
N LEU A 120 1.28 17.70 9.73
CA LEU A 120 2.57 18.13 10.29
C LEU A 120 2.57 19.67 10.51
N GLU A 121 2.15 20.43 9.52
CA GLU A 121 2.02 21.90 9.61
C GLU A 121 1.05 22.32 10.73
N HIS A 122 -0.13 21.67 10.79
CA HIS A 122 -1.11 21.95 11.86
C HIS A 122 -0.52 21.76 13.26
N HIS A 123 0.41 20.85 13.43
CA HIS A 123 1.09 20.56 14.68
C HIS A 123 2.46 21.24 14.79
N GLN A 124 2.79 22.19 13.92
CA GLN A 124 4.05 22.95 13.90
C GLN A 124 5.30 22.03 13.88
N GLN A 125 5.18 20.90 13.16
CA GLN A 125 6.28 19.98 12.97
C GLN A 125 7.00 20.25 11.66
N THR A 126 8.30 20.00 11.64
CA THR A 126 9.09 20.07 10.41
C THR A 126 8.61 19.05 9.40
N ILE A 127 8.34 19.48 8.17
CA ILE A 127 8.10 18.60 7.05
C ILE A 127 9.46 18.11 6.57
N PRO A 128 9.71 16.79 6.55
CA PRO A 128 10.97 16.28 6.05
C PRO A 128 11.15 16.60 4.57
N ASP A 129 12.40 16.84 4.15
CA ASP A 129 12.74 16.83 2.75
C ASP A 129 12.43 15.44 2.18
N GLY A 130 11.69 15.40 1.11
CA GLY A 130 11.28 14.13 0.52
C GLY A 130 11.18 14.24 -0.99
N PHE A 131 11.73 13.26 -1.67
CA PHE A 131 11.73 13.22 -3.12
C PHE A 131 10.41 12.66 -3.64
N TYR A 132 9.43 13.54 -3.80
CA TYR A 132 8.16 13.18 -4.43
C TYR A 132 8.40 12.56 -5.81
N LEU A 133 7.87 11.35 -6.00
CA LEU A 133 8.01 10.57 -7.23
C LEU A 133 9.46 10.20 -7.64
N ASN A 134 10.40 10.23 -6.71
CA ASN A 134 11.80 9.90 -6.98
C ASN A 134 12.37 8.84 -6.04
N HIS A 135 11.67 7.72 -5.91
CA HIS A 135 12.15 6.56 -5.16
C HIS A 135 13.36 5.93 -5.86
N THR A 136 14.34 5.47 -5.09
CA THR A 136 15.33 4.52 -5.59
C THR A 136 14.63 3.24 -6.06
N ARG A 137 15.36 2.35 -6.71
CA ARG A 137 14.82 1.07 -7.19
C ARG A 137 14.22 0.24 -6.04
N GLU A 138 14.97 0.12 -4.95
CA GLU A 138 14.59 -0.65 -3.78
C GLU A 138 13.39 -0.03 -3.05
N GLU A 139 13.41 1.27 -2.85
CA GLU A 139 12.30 2.03 -2.24
C GLU A 139 11.02 1.91 -3.07
N PHE A 140 11.15 2.01 -4.39
CA PHE A 140 10.01 1.85 -5.29
C PHE A 140 9.39 0.46 -5.19
N PHE A 141 10.19 -0.60 -5.23
CA PHE A 141 9.64 -1.95 -5.13
C PHE A 141 9.07 -2.26 -3.74
N ALA A 142 9.68 -1.74 -2.69
CA ALA A 142 9.13 -1.86 -1.35
C ALA A 142 7.80 -1.10 -1.21
N TRP A 143 7.73 0.14 -1.69
CA TRP A 143 6.50 0.94 -1.74
C TRP A 143 5.44 0.25 -2.60
N LEU A 144 5.79 -0.21 -3.79
CA LEU A 144 4.87 -0.89 -4.70
C LEU A 144 4.34 -2.21 -4.11
N ALA A 145 5.17 -2.96 -3.37
CA ALA A 145 4.72 -4.16 -2.67
C ALA A 145 3.63 -3.82 -1.66
N GLY A 146 3.84 -2.81 -0.82
CA GLY A 146 2.83 -2.33 0.12
C GLY A 146 1.56 -1.85 -0.58
N TYR A 147 1.69 -1.02 -1.59
CA TYR A 147 0.55 -0.50 -2.36
C TYR A 147 -0.20 -1.62 -3.09
N ALA A 148 0.51 -2.59 -3.67
CA ALA A 148 -0.08 -3.76 -4.30
C ALA A 148 -0.77 -4.69 -3.28
N GLU A 149 -0.26 -4.78 -2.07
CA GLU A 149 -0.91 -5.54 -0.99
C GLU A 149 -2.17 -4.83 -0.46
N ALA A 150 -2.26 -3.51 -0.57
CA ALA A 150 -3.48 -2.77 -0.29
C ALA A 150 -4.46 -2.84 -1.49
N GLU A 151 -4.14 -2.24 -2.61
CA GLU A 151 -5.04 -2.00 -3.75
C GLU A 151 -4.86 -2.97 -4.93
N GLY A 152 -3.79 -3.76 -4.94
CA GLY A 152 -3.48 -4.66 -6.05
C GLY A 152 -4.38 -5.89 -6.11
N HIS A 153 -4.75 -6.25 -7.32
CA HIS A 153 -5.47 -7.48 -7.61
C HIS A 153 -4.55 -8.53 -8.23
N PHE A 154 -4.33 -9.61 -7.50
CA PHE A 154 -3.53 -10.75 -7.90
C PHE A 154 -4.44 -11.85 -8.40
N CYS A 155 -4.55 -12.00 -9.71
CA CYS A 155 -5.41 -13.00 -10.34
C CYS A 155 -4.62 -14.26 -10.71
N PHE A 156 -5.00 -15.38 -10.13
CA PHE A 156 -4.52 -16.71 -10.47
C PHE A 156 -5.71 -17.63 -10.79
N LEU A 157 -6.14 -17.64 -12.04
CA LEU A 157 -7.20 -18.50 -12.55
C LEU A 157 -6.62 -19.41 -13.61
N LYS A 158 -7.30 -20.57 -13.91
CA LYS A 158 -6.82 -21.60 -14.84
C LYS A 158 -6.28 -21.09 -16.19
N LYS A 159 -6.89 -20.01 -16.74
CA LYS A 159 -6.50 -19.44 -18.03
C LYS A 159 -5.97 -18.00 -17.93
N GLN A 160 -6.05 -17.37 -16.76
CA GLN A 160 -5.73 -15.95 -16.59
C GLN A 160 -4.79 -15.76 -15.41
N ARG A 161 -3.64 -15.18 -15.70
CA ARG A 161 -2.66 -14.75 -14.70
C ARG A 161 -2.36 -13.31 -14.98
N THR A 162 -2.90 -12.45 -14.13
CA THR A 162 -2.77 -11.01 -14.29
C THR A 162 -2.58 -10.37 -12.92
N PHE A 163 -1.86 -9.30 -12.94
CA PHE A 163 -1.86 -8.34 -11.85
C PHE A 163 -2.40 -7.03 -12.39
N TYR A 164 -3.22 -6.36 -11.63
CA TYR A 164 -3.57 -4.96 -11.91
C TYR A 164 -3.67 -4.18 -10.61
N VAL A 165 -3.39 -2.89 -10.73
CA VAL A 165 -3.63 -1.89 -9.70
C VAL A 165 -4.70 -0.94 -10.23
N LYS A 166 -5.59 -0.51 -9.36
CA LYS A 166 -6.65 0.43 -9.66
C LYS A 166 -6.67 1.53 -8.59
N SER A 167 -6.71 2.79 -9.04
CA SER A 167 -6.86 3.96 -8.16
C SER A 167 -7.76 5.00 -8.81
N THR A 168 -8.36 5.85 -7.99
CA THR A 168 -9.02 7.10 -8.45
C THR A 168 -8.01 8.22 -8.68
N ASN A 169 -6.76 8.03 -8.29
CA ASN A 169 -5.67 8.96 -8.48
C ASN A 169 -4.84 8.58 -9.72
N TYR A 170 -4.96 9.37 -10.79
CA TYR A 170 -4.22 9.17 -12.04
C TYR A 170 -2.71 9.21 -11.82
N THR A 171 -2.22 10.19 -11.05
CA THR A 171 -0.79 10.41 -10.81
C THR A 171 -0.09 9.16 -10.26
N VAL A 172 -0.74 8.46 -9.33
CA VAL A 172 -0.19 7.21 -8.75
C VAL A 172 -0.06 6.12 -9.81
N ILE A 173 -1.11 5.93 -10.61
CA ILE A 173 -1.13 4.89 -11.65
C ILE A 173 -0.11 5.19 -12.74
N ASP A 174 -0.03 6.44 -13.18
CA ASP A 174 0.94 6.91 -14.16
C ASP A 174 2.38 6.76 -13.65
N TYR A 175 2.65 7.17 -12.42
CA TYR A 175 3.94 7.00 -11.77
C TYR A 175 4.38 5.52 -11.74
N ILE A 176 3.49 4.63 -11.29
CA ILE A 176 3.81 3.19 -11.24
C ILE A 176 4.15 2.68 -12.63
N LEU A 177 3.34 2.99 -13.63
CA LEU A 177 3.56 2.51 -14.99
C LEU A 177 4.86 3.05 -15.60
N HIS A 178 5.11 4.35 -15.38
CA HIS A 178 6.34 5.00 -15.84
C HIS A 178 7.58 4.37 -15.20
N LYS A 179 7.57 4.21 -13.87
CA LYS A 179 8.69 3.63 -13.11
C LYS A 179 8.94 2.16 -13.46
N LEU A 180 7.89 1.38 -13.69
CA LEU A 180 8.04 0.00 -14.15
C LEU A 180 8.64 -0.10 -15.56
N LYS A 181 8.38 0.86 -16.44
CA LYS A 181 9.03 0.97 -17.77
C LYS A 181 10.48 1.39 -17.63
N GLU A 182 10.77 2.43 -16.86
CA GLU A 182 12.13 2.92 -16.56
C GLU A 182 13.02 1.79 -16.02
N LEU A 183 12.50 0.99 -15.09
CA LEU A 183 13.20 -0.14 -14.47
C LEU A 183 13.18 -1.43 -15.32
N GLU A 184 12.73 -1.36 -16.56
CA GLU A 184 12.65 -2.47 -17.53
C GLU A 184 11.82 -3.68 -17.06
N ILE A 185 10.95 -3.50 -16.07
CA ILE A 185 9.99 -4.53 -15.63
C ILE A 185 8.95 -4.76 -16.72
N ILE A 186 8.41 -3.66 -17.27
CA ILE A 186 7.48 -3.67 -18.39
C ILE A 186 8.23 -3.30 -19.65
N LYS A 187 8.45 -4.28 -20.52
CA LYS A 187 9.14 -4.09 -21.81
C LYS A 187 8.20 -3.78 -22.97
N ASN A 188 6.90 -4.05 -22.80
CA ASN A 188 5.92 -3.75 -23.84
C ASN A 188 5.52 -2.27 -23.77
N ALA A 189 5.95 -1.47 -24.74
CA ALA A 189 5.67 -0.05 -24.82
C ALA A 189 4.18 0.27 -25.02
N THR A 190 3.37 -0.69 -25.50
CA THR A 190 1.94 -0.49 -25.78
C THR A 190 1.04 -0.57 -24.53
N LYS A 191 1.57 -0.94 -23.37
CA LYS A 191 0.77 -0.94 -22.14
C LYS A 191 0.37 0.49 -21.79
N SER A 192 -0.93 0.69 -21.71
CA SER A 192 -1.59 1.95 -21.44
C SER A 192 -2.40 1.88 -20.15
N ILE A 193 -2.75 3.05 -19.65
CA ILE A 193 -3.69 3.18 -18.53
C ILE A 193 -5.11 3.10 -19.11
N TYR A 194 -5.92 2.22 -18.53
CA TYR A 194 -7.34 2.11 -18.83
C TYR A 194 -8.11 3.04 -17.91
N ILE A 195 -9.02 3.83 -18.49
CA ILE A 195 -9.90 4.74 -17.77
C ILE A 195 -11.26 4.09 -17.64
N GLU A 196 -11.70 3.85 -16.42
CA GLU A 196 -13.09 3.48 -16.13
C GLU A 196 -13.85 4.75 -15.76
N LYS A 197 -14.74 5.20 -16.66
CA LYS A 197 -15.52 6.42 -16.44
C LYS A 197 -16.39 6.33 -15.20
N ALA A 198 -16.65 7.47 -14.60
CA ALA A 198 -17.63 7.58 -13.53
C ALA A 198 -18.99 7.06 -13.99
N SER A 199 -19.67 6.31 -13.15
CA SER A 199 -20.97 5.74 -13.46
C SER A 199 -21.86 5.69 -12.23
N VAL A 200 -23.16 5.80 -12.45
CA VAL A 200 -24.17 5.53 -11.43
C VAL A 200 -24.82 4.21 -11.77
N ARG A 201 -24.87 3.29 -10.84
CA ARG A 201 -25.48 1.98 -11.00
C ARG A 201 -26.40 1.70 -9.84
N PHE A 202 -27.63 1.35 -10.13
CA PHE A 202 -28.56 0.85 -9.12
C PHE A 202 -28.07 -0.48 -8.56
N ASP A 203 -27.95 -0.58 -7.22
CA ASP A 203 -27.66 -1.83 -6.52
C ASP A 203 -28.96 -2.40 -5.96
N PRO A 204 -29.54 -3.45 -6.56
CA PRO A 204 -30.82 -4.01 -6.13
C PRO A 204 -30.75 -4.63 -4.73
N ARG A 205 -29.54 -4.99 -4.25
CA ARG A 205 -29.36 -5.53 -2.90
C ARG A 205 -29.44 -4.45 -1.84
N LYS A 206 -29.11 -3.21 -2.20
CA LYS A 206 -29.07 -2.06 -1.28
C LYS A 206 -30.25 -1.12 -1.49
N ASN A 207 -30.99 -1.31 -2.58
CA ASN A 207 -32.12 -0.48 -2.99
C ASN A 207 -31.78 1.02 -3.12
N TYR A 208 -30.54 1.32 -3.56
CA TYR A 208 -30.11 2.68 -3.89
C TYR A 208 -29.03 2.70 -4.98
N ASP A 209 -28.84 3.87 -5.56
CA ASP A 209 -27.82 4.11 -6.58
C ASP A 209 -26.43 4.17 -5.96
N ILE A 210 -25.49 3.39 -6.51
CA ILE A 210 -24.08 3.47 -6.17
C ILE A 210 -23.38 4.31 -7.22
N THR A 211 -22.84 5.46 -6.80
CA THR A 211 -21.97 6.28 -7.64
C THR A 211 -20.56 5.72 -7.59
N ARG A 212 -20.03 5.35 -8.75
CA ARG A 212 -18.62 4.98 -8.92
C ARG A 212 -17.88 6.19 -9.46
N LYS A 213 -16.78 6.56 -8.80
CA LYS A 213 -15.87 7.59 -9.30
C LYS A 213 -15.09 7.06 -10.50
N GLU A 214 -14.65 7.96 -11.35
CA GLU A 214 -13.66 7.65 -12.36
C GLU A 214 -12.43 7.01 -11.72
N SER A 215 -11.86 6.03 -12.39
CA SER A 215 -10.71 5.30 -11.90
C SER A 215 -9.80 4.84 -13.01
N TYR A 216 -8.56 4.69 -12.70
CA TYR A 216 -7.46 4.40 -13.59
C TYR A 216 -6.85 3.05 -13.22
N ARG A 217 -6.47 2.24 -14.20
CA ARG A 217 -5.79 0.96 -13.98
C ARG A 217 -4.88 0.59 -15.13
N PHE A 218 -3.91 -0.24 -14.87
CA PHE A 218 -3.15 -0.96 -15.89
C PHE A 218 -3.02 -2.43 -15.51
N HIS A 219 -2.80 -3.27 -16.52
CA HIS A 219 -2.66 -4.70 -16.35
C HIS A 219 -1.25 -5.17 -16.67
N VAL A 220 -0.73 -6.11 -15.87
CA VAL A 220 0.55 -6.76 -16.11
C VAL A 220 0.31 -8.26 -16.30
N THR A 221 0.87 -8.81 -17.38
CA THR A 221 0.69 -10.23 -17.78
C THR A 221 1.99 -10.80 -18.34
N GLY A 222 2.05 -12.12 -18.48
CA GLY A 222 3.16 -12.80 -19.16
C GLY A 222 4.51 -12.59 -18.49
N LEU A 223 5.57 -12.37 -19.28
CA LEU A 223 6.95 -12.14 -18.78
C LEU A 223 7.08 -10.90 -17.93
N ASP A 224 6.32 -9.83 -18.24
CA ASP A 224 6.30 -8.61 -17.43
C ASP A 224 5.76 -8.92 -16.03
N LEU A 225 4.76 -9.78 -15.91
CA LEU A 225 4.22 -10.21 -14.63
C LEU A 225 5.23 -11.02 -13.84
N GLN A 226 5.96 -11.92 -14.50
CA GLN A 226 7.01 -12.71 -13.87
C GLN A 226 8.10 -11.79 -13.30
N ARG A 227 8.60 -10.82 -14.10
CA ARG A 227 9.59 -9.83 -13.65
C ARG A 227 9.09 -8.99 -12.47
N LEU A 228 7.84 -8.50 -12.58
CA LEU A 228 7.22 -7.73 -11.50
C LEU A 228 7.16 -8.53 -10.20
N TYR A 229 6.70 -9.78 -10.26
CA TYR A 229 6.57 -10.62 -9.09
C TYR A 229 7.90 -10.95 -8.42
N HIS A 230 8.96 -11.21 -9.20
CA HIS A 230 10.30 -11.36 -8.64
C HIS A 230 10.80 -10.08 -7.96
N ALA A 231 10.44 -8.91 -8.50
CA ALA A 231 10.89 -7.64 -7.96
C ALA A 231 10.19 -7.25 -6.64
N ILE A 232 8.88 -7.52 -6.51
CA ILE A 232 8.11 -7.11 -5.31
C ILE A 232 8.06 -8.18 -4.21
N LEU A 233 8.21 -9.47 -4.56
CA LEU A 233 8.08 -10.58 -3.60
C LEU A 233 8.96 -10.46 -2.34
N PRO A 234 10.23 -9.99 -2.43
CA PRO A 234 11.09 -9.82 -1.26
C PRO A 234 10.57 -8.83 -0.21
N TYR A 235 9.67 -7.92 -0.62
CA TYR A 235 9.14 -6.85 0.24
C TYR A 235 7.72 -7.12 0.75
N MET A 236 7.04 -8.15 0.22
CA MET A 236 5.65 -8.48 0.60
C MET A 236 5.58 -9.09 1.99
N LEU A 237 4.53 -8.75 2.74
CA LEU A 237 4.29 -9.24 4.10
C LEU A 237 2.97 -10.02 4.26
N MET A 238 1.98 -9.84 3.36
CA MET A 238 0.69 -10.52 3.46
C MET A 238 0.77 -11.92 2.88
N GLU A 239 0.83 -12.94 3.73
CA GLU A 239 1.02 -14.33 3.32
C GLU A 239 0.02 -14.80 2.25
N ARG A 240 -1.23 -14.41 2.37
CA ARG A 240 -2.28 -14.73 1.38
C ARG A 240 -1.93 -14.22 -0.04
N LYS A 241 -1.32 -13.03 -0.15
CA LYS A 241 -0.91 -12.45 -1.44
C LYS A 241 0.43 -13.02 -1.90
N ILE A 242 1.37 -13.25 -0.99
CA ILE A 242 2.64 -13.94 -1.24
C ILE A 242 2.37 -15.31 -1.86
N ASN A 243 1.44 -16.07 -1.32
CA ASN A 243 1.09 -17.41 -1.84
C ASN A 243 0.55 -17.36 -3.28
N LYS A 244 -0.25 -16.36 -3.63
CA LYS A 244 -0.71 -16.16 -5.02
C LYS A 244 0.44 -15.80 -5.97
N VAL A 245 1.38 -14.97 -5.52
CA VAL A 245 2.57 -14.63 -6.30
C VAL A 245 3.42 -15.85 -6.54
N LYS A 246 3.73 -16.63 -5.49
CA LYS A 246 4.50 -17.88 -5.58
C LYS A 246 3.84 -18.88 -6.53
N GLN A 247 2.55 -19.14 -6.37
CA GLN A 247 1.80 -20.03 -7.28
C GLN A 247 1.88 -19.58 -8.74
N THR A 248 1.90 -18.28 -9.00
CA THR A 248 2.05 -17.74 -10.36
C THR A 248 3.46 -17.98 -10.89
N LEU A 249 4.49 -17.73 -10.06
CA LEU A 249 5.88 -17.96 -10.44
C LEU A 249 6.16 -19.44 -10.69
N ASP A 250 5.69 -20.35 -9.83
CA ASP A 250 5.80 -21.81 -9.99
C ASP A 250 5.14 -22.27 -11.30
N TYR A 251 3.97 -21.69 -11.62
CA TYR A 251 3.34 -21.99 -12.91
C TYR A 251 4.21 -21.58 -14.09
N PHE A 252 4.87 -20.41 -14.04
CA PHE A 252 5.75 -19.96 -15.11
C PHE A 252 7.04 -20.77 -15.25
N LEU A 253 7.49 -21.42 -14.19
CA LEU A 253 8.61 -22.38 -14.26
C LEU A 253 8.24 -23.62 -15.10
N VAL A 254 7.01 -24.13 -14.94
CA VAL A 254 6.54 -25.31 -15.68
C VAL A 254 6.05 -24.95 -17.09
N ARG A 255 5.46 -23.76 -17.25
CA ARG A 255 4.88 -23.27 -18.50
C ARG A 255 5.31 -21.83 -18.73
N PRO A 256 6.53 -21.61 -19.25
CA PRO A 256 7.04 -20.27 -19.44
C PRO A 256 6.12 -19.46 -20.36
N PRO A 257 5.91 -18.17 -20.05
CA PRO A 257 5.10 -17.29 -20.87
C PRO A 257 5.69 -17.20 -22.28
N LYS A 258 4.83 -17.25 -23.29
CA LYS A 258 5.27 -17.09 -24.69
C LYS A 258 5.95 -15.73 -24.84
N GLN A 259 7.16 -15.72 -25.40
CA GLN A 259 7.80 -14.48 -25.83
C GLN A 259 6.96 -13.89 -26.98
N ILE A 260 6.42 -12.70 -26.79
CA ILE A 260 5.79 -11.96 -27.89
C ILE A 260 6.95 -11.51 -28.78
N LYS A 261 7.04 -12.08 -29.99
CA LYS A 261 8.02 -11.59 -30.98
C LYS A 261 7.68 -10.12 -31.29
N PRO A 262 8.70 -9.23 -31.37
CA PRO A 262 8.45 -7.79 -31.49
C PRO A 262 7.76 -7.35 -32.80
N ASN A 263 7.44 -8.21 -33.72
CA ASN A 263 6.90 -7.90 -35.05
C ASN A 263 5.77 -8.86 -35.46
N GLN A 264 4.69 -8.98 -34.68
CA GLN A 264 3.44 -9.44 -35.27
C GLN A 264 2.44 -8.27 -35.26
N PRO A 265 2.15 -7.67 -36.45
CA PRO A 265 1.07 -6.70 -36.56
C PRO A 265 -0.26 -7.43 -36.36
N GLY A 266 -1.08 -6.92 -35.46
CA GLY A 266 -2.49 -7.27 -35.40
C GLY A 266 -2.88 -8.28 -34.33
N VAL A 267 -3.01 -7.82 -33.10
CA VAL A 267 -4.12 -8.23 -32.22
C VAL A 267 -4.75 -6.94 -31.71
N THR A 268 -5.68 -6.43 -32.45
CA THR A 268 -6.66 -5.42 -31.99
C THR A 268 -7.57 -6.12 -30.97
N TYR A 269 -7.46 -5.73 -29.73
CA TYR A 269 -8.47 -6.06 -28.73
C TYR A 269 -9.68 -5.17 -29.00
N GLU A 270 -10.75 -5.74 -29.54
CA GLU A 270 -12.04 -5.08 -29.60
C GLU A 270 -12.47 -4.66 -28.20
N THR A 271 -12.76 -3.38 -28.09
CA THR A 271 -13.36 -2.77 -26.91
C THR A 271 -14.79 -3.28 -26.81
N ILE A 272 -15.06 -4.23 -25.94
CA ILE A 272 -16.44 -4.58 -25.60
C ILE A 272 -17.01 -3.43 -24.76
N ALA A 273 -17.98 -2.74 -25.34
CA ALA A 273 -18.76 -1.64 -24.80
C ALA A 273 -19.57 -2.05 -23.55
#